data_4e8d6e4a7d674cbd7fb3d565ccc39bcd
#
_entry.id   4e8d6e4a7d674cbd7fb3d565ccc39bcd
#
_cell.length_a   1.000
_cell.length_b   1.000
_cell.length_c   1.000
_cell.angle_alpha   90.00
_cell.angle_beta   90.00
_cell.angle_gamma   90.00
#
_symmetry.space_group_name_H-M   'P 1'
#
loop_
_entity.id
_entity.type
_entity.pdbx_description
1 polymer ?
#
loop_
_entity_poly.entity_id
_entity_poly.type
_entity_poly.pdbx_seq_one_letter_code
_entity_poly.pdbx_strand_id
1 'polypeptide(L)'
;MKKLLLCVFPLYIGPALFAKAEVIEISPKNTSYLPGGKEADGIIGDFVLRNSQVEVTIGGGAPNRKANMGAFWGVNGVTPGCLYDLTLRGTKNDQLTIFSPSKQQGRISYIKIGDDQKSVITHVSPALSGGLTKTHTYSIKEGEYGISVTSKLFNGTSEKISGPINDSWTRFRESGKFG
;
A
#
# COMPACT_ATOMS: atom_id res chain seq x y z
N MET A 1 34.81 3.08 -59.60
CA MET A 1 34.48 3.82 -58.37
C MET A 1 33.12 3.35 -57.83
N LYS A 2 33.09 2.57 -56.70
CA LYS A 2 31.87 2.11 -56.08
C LYS A 2 31.45 3.16 -55.01
N LYS A 3 30.29 3.78 -55.17
CA LYS A 3 29.70 4.68 -54.16
C LYS A 3 29.05 3.83 -53.08
N LEU A 4 29.53 3.93 -51.85
CA LEU A 4 28.92 3.33 -50.66
C LEU A 4 27.83 4.30 -50.17
N LEU A 5 26.56 3.90 -50.24
CA LEU A 5 25.47 4.65 -49.74
C LEU A 5 25.25 4.27 -48.24
N LEU A 6 25.66 5.16 -47.35
CA LEU A 6 25.48 4.97 -45.91
C LEU A 6 24.08 5.44 -45.54
N CYS A 7 23.12 4.51 -45.31
CA CYS A 7 21.79 4.82 -44.76
C CYS A 7 21.91 5.02 -43.26
N VAL A 8 21.85 6.25 -42.81
CA VAL A 8 21.71 6.59 -41.40
C VAL A 8 20.20 6.55 -41.04
N PHE A 9 19.78 5.50 -40.34
CA PHE A 9 18.47 5.46 -39.77
C PHE A 9 18.43 6.37 -38.50
N PRO A 10 17.59 7.39 -38.39
CA PRO A 10 17.42 8.12 -37.15
C PRO A 10 16.80 7.18 -36.11
N LEU A 11 17.54 6.92 -35.05
CA LEU A 11 17.02 6.22 -33.88
C LEU A 11 16.01 7.16 -33.21
N TYR A 12 14.73 6.95 -33.47
CA TYR A 12 13.65 7.71 -32.83
C TYR A 12 13.53 7.19 -31.38
N ILE A 13 14.26 7.82 -30.46
CA ILE A 13 14.04 7.63 -29.02
C ILE A 13 12.77 8.43 -28.70
N GLY A 14 11.62 7.77 -28.84
CA GLY A 14 10.37 8.33 -28.35
C GLY A 14 10.50 8.68 -26.86
N PRO A 15 9.82 9.73 -26.37
CA PRO A 15 9.83 10.00 -24.93
C PRO A 15 9.34 8.74 -24.21
N ALA A 16 10.19 8.18 -23.36
CA ALA A 16 9.75 7.13 -22.44
C ALA A 16 8.58 7.72 -21.66
N LEU A 17 7.39 7.20 -21.89
CA LEU A 17 6.20 7.50 -21.08
C LEU A 17 6.50 6.97 -19.66
N PHE A 18 7.16 7.79 -18.85
CA PHE A 18 7.29 7.50 -17.44
C PHE A 18 5.88 7.42 -16.86
N ALA A 19 5.52 6.24 -16.40
CA ALA A 19 4.23 6.04 -15.76
C ALA A 19 4.18 6.91 -14.51
N LYS A 20 3.39 7.98 -14.57
CA LYS A 20 3.23 8.94 -13.48
C LYS A 20 2.74 8.22 -12.23
N ALA A 21 3.27 8.63 -11.07
CA ALA A 21 2.77 8.15 -9.78
C ALA A 21 1.26 8.44 -9.65
N GLU A 22 0.49 7.42 -9.34
CA GLU A 22 -0.97 7.48 -9.28
C GLU A 22 -1.53 6.65 -8.14
N VAL A 23 -2.74 7.00 -7.72
CA VAL A 23 -3.55 6.26 -6.75
C VAL A 23 -4.87 5.88 -7.40
N ILE A 24 -5.29 4.64 -7.21
CA ILE A 24 -6.47 4.07 -7.85
C ILE A 24 -7.29 3.36 -6.78
N GLU A 25 -8.56 3.70 -6.62
CA GLU A 25 -9.52 2.89 -5.90
C GLU A 25 -10.00 1.74 -6.81
N ILE A 26 -9.89 0.53 -6.32
CA ILE A 26 -10.21 -0.67 -7.11
C ILE A 26 -11.71 -0.90 -7.14
N SER A 27 -12.22 -1.01 -8.34
CA SER A 27 -13.61 -1.28 -8.67
C SER A 27 -13.71 -2.50 -9.61
N PRO A 28 -14.91 -3.02 -9.89
CA PRO A 28 -15.06 -4.09 -10.88
C PRO A 28 -14.55 -3.75 -12.29
N LYS A 29 -14.39 -2.46 -12.60
CA LYS A 29 -13.97 -1.98 -13.93
C LYS A 29 -12.46 -1.90 -14.11
N ASN A 30 -11.69 -1.96 -13.00
CA ASN A 30 -10.25 -1.72 -13.02
C ASN A 30 -9.44 -2.72 -12.17
N THR A 31 -9.95 -3.94 -11.98
CA THR A 31 -9.28 -5.00 -11.23
C THR A 31 -7.91 -5.39 -11.81
N SER A 32 -7.64 -5.08 -13.07
CA SER A 32 -6.33 -5.29 -13.70
C SER A 32 -5.20 -4.44 -13.09
N TYR A 33 -5.53 -3.48 -12.25
CA TYR A 33 -4.56 -2.67 -11.51
C TYR A 33 -4.09 -3.32 -10.20
N LEU A 34 -4.76 -4.37 -9.75
CA LEU A 34 -4.30 -5.11 -8.57
C LEU A 34 -2.96 -5.78 -8.84
N PRO A 35 -1.98 -5.62 -7.95
CA PRO A 35 -0.76 -6.39 -7.99
C PRO A 35 -1.06 -7.88 -8.03
N GLY A 36 -0.26 -8.64 -8.75
CA GLY A 36 -0.33 -10.09 -8.76
C GLY A 36 0.82 -10.67 -7.93
N GLY A 37 0.66 -11.91 -7.51
CA GLY A 37 1.68 -12.63 -6.77
C GLY A 37 1.08 -13.76 -5.95
N LYS A 38 1.93 -14.55 -5.31
CA LYS A 38 1.50 -15.69 -4.49
C LYS A 38 0.73 -15.23 -3.26
N GLU A 39 1.17 -14.12 -2.67
CA GLU A 39 0.62 -13.55 -1.44
C GLU A 39 -0.20 -12.27 -1.71
N ALA A 40 -0.59 -12.04 -2.96
CA ALA A 40 -1.37 -10.87 -3.33
C ALA A 40 -2.79 -10.97 -2.74
N ASP A 41 -3.12 -10.03 -1.86
CA ASP A 41 -4.35 -10.02 -1.06
C ASP A 41 -5.32 -8.90 -1.47
N GLY A 42 -4.97 -8.12 -2.50
CA GLY A 42 -5.78 -6.99 -2.96
C GLY A 42 -7.15 -7.42 -3.50
N ILE A 43 -8.20 -6.68 -3.14
CA ILE A 43 -9.58 -6.93 -3.56
C ILE A 43 -10.27 -5.63 -4.04
N ILE A 44 -11.46 -5.77 -4.62
CA ILE A 44 -12.32 -4.63 -4.94
C ILE A 44 -12.63 -3.84 -3.67
N GLY A 45 -12.48 -2.50 -3.75
CA GLY A 45 -12.62 -1.58 -2.63
C GLY A 45 -11.31 -1.26 -1.93
N ASP A 46 -10.19 -1.88 -2.30
CA ASP A 46 -8.86 -1.50 -1.87
C ASP A 46 -8.30 -0.37 -2.74
N PHE A 47 -7.18 0.21 -2.33
CA PHE A 47 -6.49 1.27 -3.05
C PHE A 47 -5.14 0.78 -3.53
N VAL A 48 -4.79 1.05 -4.77
CA VAL A 48 -3.47 0.77 -5.33
C VAL A 48 -2.73 2.09 -5.54
N LEU A 49 -1.53 2.18 -4.95
CA LEU A 49 -0.56 3.22 -5.25
C LEU A 49 0.50 2.61 -6.16
N ARG A 50 0.83 3.29 -7.24
CA ARG A 50 1.88 2.79 -8.14
C ARG A 50 2.62 3.92 -8.85
N ASN A 51 3.86 3.64 -9.21
CA ASN A 51 4.69 4.47 -10.07
C ASN A 51 5.39 3.60 -11.12
N SER A 52 6.48 4.06 -11.71
CA SER A 52 7.25 3.27 -12.67
C SER A 52 7.98 2.07 -12.04
N GLN A 53 8.20 2.04 -10.73
CA GLN A 53 9.06 1.08 -10.03
C GLN A 53 8.28 0.07 -9.17
N VAL A 54 7.28 0.53 -8.45
CA VAL A 54 6.55 -0.29 -7.47
C VAL A 54 5.05 -0.16 -7.59
N GLU A 55 4.36 -1.15 -7.11
CA GLU A 55 2.91 -1.17 -6.90
C GLU A 55 2.60 -1.68 -5.49
N VAL A 56 1.61 -1.05 -4.85
CA VAL A 56 1.31 -1.21 -3.43
C VAL A 56 -0.19 -1.22 -3.23
N THR A 57 -0.70 -2.14 -2.40
CA THR A 57 -2.11 -2.20 -2.04
C THR A 57 -2.33 -1.75 -0.60
N ILE A 58 -3.24 -0.82 -0.41
CA ILE A 58 -3.76 -0.41 0.90
C ILE A 58 -5.17 -0.97 1.05
N GLY A 59 -5.40 -1.72 2.12
CA GLY A 59 -6.69 -2.32 2.39
C GLY A 59 -7.80 -1.29 2.54
N GLY A 60 -8.89 -1.48 1.81
CA GLY A 60 -10.06 -0.62 1.86
C GLY A 60 -10.95 -0.85 3.07
N GLY A 61 -12.07 -0.12 3.14
CA GLY A 61 -13.04 -0.18 4.23
C GLY A 61 -14.09 -1.29 4.11
N ALA A 62 -13.87 -2.30 3.28
CA ALA A 62 -14.83 -3.38 3.10
C ALA A 62 -15.17 -4.07 4.42
N PRO A 63 -16.44 -4.35 4.73
CA PRO A 63 -16.84 -5.05 5.93
C PRO A 63 -16.10 -6.38 6.06
N ASN A 64 -15.58 -6.65 7.27
CA ASN A 64 -14.83 -7.89 7.56
C ASN A 64 -13.57 -8.10 6.71
N ARG A 65 -13.01 -7.04 6.14
CA ARG A 65 -11.72 -7.13 5.45
C ARG A 65 -10.68 -7.71 6.39
N LYS A 66 -10.12 -8.85 6.02
CA LYS A 66 -9.06 -9.55 6.76
C LYS A 66 -8.01 -10.02 5.76
N ALA A 67 -6.76 -10.02 6.17
CA ALA A 67 -5.72 -10.70 5.42
C ALA A 67 -5.96 -12.21 5.42
N ASN A 68 -5.45 -12.90 4.43
CA ASN A 68 -5.49 -14.37 4.31
C ASN A 68 -4.99 -15.08 5.58
N MET A 69 -4.10 -14.45 6.30
CA MET A 69 -3.49 -14.93 7.54
C MET A 69 -4.27 -14.51 8.80
N GLY A 70 -5.58 -14.55 8.75
CA GLY A 70 -6.46 -14.16 9.88
C GLY A 70 -6.13 -14.80 11.22
N ALA A 71 -5.42 -15.93 11.23
CA ALA A 71 -4.90 -16.56 12.46
C ALA A 71 -3.83 -15.73 13.18
N PHE A 72 -3.10 -14.88 12.47
CA PHE A 72 -2.02 -14.06 13.05
C PHE A 72 -2.52 -12.82 13.81
N TRP A 73 -3.66 -12.27 13.37
CA TRP A 73 -4.23 -11.04 13.94
C TRP A 73 -5.39 -11.30 14.86
N GLY A 74 -5.75 -12.57 15.04
CA GLY A 74 -6.91 -12.98 15.81
C GLY A 74 -8.24 -12.47 15.22
N VAL A 75 -9.34 -12.82 15.86
CA VAL A 75 -10.69 -12.40 15.45
C VAL A 75 -10.92 -10.87 15.46
N ASN A 76 -10.03 -10.12 16.12
CA ASN A 76 -10.12 -8.66 16.29
C ASN A 76 -9.08 -7.88 15.47
N GLY A 77 -8.36 -8.52 14.56
CA GLY A 77 -7.39 -7.85 13.71
C GLY A 77 -8.04 -6.82 12.81
N VAL A 78 -7.75 -5.54 13.07
CA VAL A 78 -8.23 -4.45 12.21
C VAL A 78 -7.25 -4.31 11.07
N THR A 79 -7.64 -4.78 9.90
CA THR A 79 -6.80 -4.78 8.70
C THR A 79 -7.15 -3.69 7.67
N PRO A 80 -8.35 -3.10 7.61
CA PRO A 80 -8.62 -1.95 6.76
C PRO A 80 -7.63 -0.81 7.00
N GLY A 81 -7.18 -0.15 5.95
CA GLY A 81 -6.23 0.95 6.02
C GLY A 81 -4.77 0.56 6.31
N CYS A 82 -4.47 -0.73 6.33
CA CYS A 82 -3.10 -1.25 6.37
C CYS A 82 -2.57 -1.46 4.95
N LEU A 83 -1.25 -1.53 4.81
CA LEU A 83 -0.61 -1.94 3.57
C LEU A 83 -0.58 -3.46 3.51
N TYR A 84 -1.08 -4.01 2.42
CA TYR A 84 -1.21 -5.47 2.20
C TYR A 84 -0.15 -6.02 1.27
N ASP A 85 0.04 -5.37 0.12
CA ASP A 85 0.95 -5.83 -0.91
C ASP A 85 1.98 -4.74 -1.21
N LEU A 86 3.23 -5.14 -1.41
CA LEU A 86 4.30 -4.28 -1.91
C LEU A 86 5.19 -5.12 -2.82
N THR A 87 5.21 -4.78 -4.10
CA THR A 87 6.02 -5.49 -5.08
C THR A 87 6.65 -4.54 -6.09
N LEU A 88 7.71 -4.97 -6.72
CA LEU A 88 8.22 -4.28 -7.91
C LEU A 88 7.19 -4.42 -9.02
N ARG A 89 6.92 -3.34 -9.72
CA ARG A 89 5.87 -3.28 -10.73
C ARG A 89 6.04 -4.39 -11.78
N GLY A 90 4.97 -5.17 -11.96
CA GLY A 90 4.91 -6.25 -12.95
C GLY A 90 5.69 -7.52 -12.60
N THR A 91 6.32 -7.61 -11.43
CA THR A 91 7.12 -8.81 -11.07
C THR A 91 6.30 -9.93 -10.46
N LYS A 92 5.12 -9.65 -9.93
CA LYS A 92 4.27 -10.61 -9.21
C LYS A 92 4.99 -11.34 -8.07
N ASN A 93 5.93 -10.65 -7.41
CA ASN A 93 6.77 -11.20 -6.36
C ASN A 93 6.45 -10.54 -5.01
N ASP A 94 5.18 -10.52 -4.65
CA ASP A 94 4.76 -10.05 -3.34
C ASP A 94 4.90 -11.12 -2.28
N GLN A 95 5.52 -10.75 -1.15
CA GLN A 95 5.73 -11.59 0.03
C GLN A 95 5.33 -10.86 1.32
N LEU A 96 4.82 -9.64 1.20
CA LEU A 96 4.33 -8.89 2.34
C LEU A 96 2.90 -9.33 2.64
N THR A 97 2.66 -9.81 3.85
CA THR A 97 1.29 -10.13 4.28
C THR A 97 0.57 -8.89 4.76
N ILE A 98 1.21 -8.10 5.63
CA ILE A 98 0.62 -6.86 6.12
C ILE A 98 1.67 -5.97 6.81
N PHE A 99 1.56 -4.66 6.59
CA PHE A 99 2.22 -3.63 7.37
C PHE A 99 1.16 -2.72 8.00
N SER A 100 1.21 -2.61 9.33
CA SER A 100 0.29 -1.80 10.12
C SER A 100 1.08 -0.70 10.85
N PRO A 101 1.00 0.55 10.40
CA PRO A 101 1.68 1.64 11.08
C PRO A 101 1.08 1.87 12.46
N SER A 102 1.97 2.12 13.44
CA SER A 102 1.63 2.32 14.86
C SER A 102 0.76 1.21 15.45
N LYS A 103 0.94 -0.05 15.02
CA LYS A 103 0.11 -1.22 15.39
C LYS A 103 -1.36 -0.83 15.38
N GLN A 104 -1.87 -0.48 14.22
CA GLN A 104 -3.19 0.10 14.01
C GLN A 104 -4.26 -0.61 14.87
N GLN A 105 -4.54 -0.05 16.02
CA GLN A 105 -5.58 -0.50 16.92
C GLN A 105 -6.61 0.63 17.03
N GLY A 106 -7.86 0.33 16.73
CA GLY A 106 -8.92 1.31 16.77
C GLY A 106 -9.92 1.11 15.64
N ARG A 107 -10.94 1.93 15.64
CA ARG A 107 -11.99 1.92 14.62
C ARG A 107 -11.55 2.79 13.43
N ILE A 108 -11.57 2.23 12.24
CA ILE A 108 -11.38 3.02 11.03
C ILE A 108 -12.59 3.92 10.83
N SER A 109 -12.36 5.22 10.80
CA SER A 109 -13.41 6.22 10.52
C SER A 109 -13.57 6.45 9.04
N TYR A 110 -12.46 6.51 8.31
CA TYR A 110 -12.46 6.58 6.85
C TYR A 110 -11.10 6.16 6.27
N ILE A 111 -11.16 5.75 5.02
CA ILE A 111 -10.01 5.57 4.14
C ILE A 111 -10.35 6.32 2.86
N LYS A 112 -9.47 7.17 2.37
CA LYS A 112 -9.72 7.96 1.16
C LYS A 112 -8.44 8.29 0.41
N ILE A 113 -8.59 8.60 -0.85
CA ILE A 113 -7.52 9.21 -1.64
C ILE A 113 -7.28 10.64 -1.11
N GLY A 114 -6.02 11.02 -0.96
CA GLY A 114 -5.65 12.37 -0.58
C GLY A 114 -5.94 13.39 -1.68
N ASP A 115 -6.05 14.65 -1.30
CA ASP A 115 -6.35 15.73 -2.24
C ASP A 115 -5.25 15.92 -3.31
N ASP A 116 -4.04 15.45 -3.01
CA ASP A 116 -2.89 15.39 -3.93
C ASP A 116 -3.00 14.34 -5.03
N GLN A 117 -4.00 13.45 -4.95
CA GLN A 117 -4.21 12.29 -5.85
C GLN A 117 -3.00 11.34 -5.93
N LYS A 118 -2.10 11.38 -4.94
CA LYS A 118 -0.87 10.58 -4.86
C LYS A 118 -0.68 9.92 -3.50
N SER A 119 -1.69 10.02 -2.65
CA SER A 119 -1.68 9.43 -1.31
C SER A 119 -3.00 8.76 -0.97
N VAL A 120 -2.95 7.82 -0.02
CA VAL A 120 -4.12 7.25 0.66
C VAL A 120 -4.05 7.63 2.12
N ILE A 121 -5.13 8.14 2.66
CA ILE A 121 -5.24 8.60 4.04
C ILE A 121 -6.18 7.68 4.79
N THR A 122 -5.67 7.06 5.86
CA THR A 122 -6.45 6.26 6.81
C THR A 122 -6.60 7.02 8.12
N HIS A 123 -7.82 7.19 8.60
CA HIS A 123 -8.10 7.81 9.88
C HIS A 123 -8.64 6.78 10.88
N VAL A 124 -7.96 6.66 12.01
CA VAL A 124 -8.24 5.68 13.05
C VAL A 124 -8.70 6.41 14.31
N SER A 125 -9.94 6.23 14.69
CA SER A 125 -10.47 6.70 15.96
C SER A 125 -10.05 5.80 17.11
N PRO A 126 -10.00 6.30 18.35
CA PRO A 126 -9.72 5.47 19.52
C PRO A 126 -10.71 4.30 19.62
N ALA A 127 -10.23 3.14 20.03
CA ALA A 127 -11.05 1.95 20.20
C ALA A 127 -12.07 2.09 21.35
N LEU A 128 -11.69 2.81 22.40
CA LEU A 128 -12.49 3.10 23.60
C LEU A 128 -12.07 4.46 24.17
N SER A 129 -12.78 4.95 25.17
CA SER A 129 -12.55 6.26 25.79
C SER A 129 -11.07 6.52 26.11
N GLY A 130 -10.53 7.63 25.65
CA GLY A 130 -9.22 8.14 26.04
C GLY A 130 -8.04 7.71 25.20
N GLY A 131 -8.23 7.20 23.99
CA GLY A 131 -7.14 6.80 23.10
C GLY A 131 -6.64 7.88 22.16
N LEU A 132 -5.53 7.58 21.50
CA LEU A 132 -4.98 8.41 20.43
C LEU A 132 -5.82 8.27 19.17
N THR A 133 -6.17 9.40 18.57
CA THR A 133 -6.57 9.43 17.17
C THR A 133 -5.32 9.37 16.29
N LYS A 134 -5.36 8.55 15.26
CA LYS A 134 -4.23 8.34 14.36
C LYS A 134 -4.64 8.64 12.94
N THR A 135 -3.75 9.27 12.19
CA THR A 135 -3.93 9.45 10.76
C THR A 135 -2.66 8.94 10.07
N HIS A 136 -2.82 7.93 9.23
CA HIS A 136 -1.73 7.38 8.43
C HIS A 136 -1.89 7.85 6.99
N THR A 137 -0.81 8.38 6.43
CA THR A 137 -0.76 8.80 5.03
C THR A 137 0.28 7.96 4.32
N TYR A 138 -0.16 7.20 3.34
CA TYR A 138 0.69 6.45 2.43
C TYR A 138 0.84 7.27 1.16
N SER A 139 2.04 7.59 0.76
CA SER A 139 2.30 8.39 -0.44
C SER A 139 3.36 7.78 -1.32
N ILE A 140 3.23 7.99 -2.62
CA ILE A 140 4.15 7.48 -3.62
C ILE A 140 4.67 8.63 -4.48
N LYS A 141 5.95 8.57 -4.84
CA LYS A 141 6.57 9.50 -5.77
C LYS A 141 7.09 8.77 -6.98
N GLU A 142 7.11 9.48 -8.10
CA GLU A 142 7.64 8.93 -9.34
C GLU A 142 9.13 8.58 -9.21
N GLY A 143 9.49 7.40 -9.72
CA GLY A 143 10.88 6.91 -9.76
C GLY A 143 11.41 6.33 -8.43
N GLU A 144 10.68 6.47 -7.32
CA GLU A 144 11.09 5.87 -6.04
C GLU A 144 10.77 4.37 -5.99
N TYR A 145 11.66 3.57 -5.35
CA TYR A 145 11.51 2.12 -5.16
C TYR A 145 10.77 1.76 -3.87
N GLY A 146 9.92 2.64 -3.38
CA GLY A 146 9.15 2.45 -2.16
C GLY A 146 8.05 3.48 -2.01
N ILE A 147 7.43 3.47 -0.84
CA ILE A 147 6.44 4.45 -0.44
C ILE A 147 6.85 5.13 0.87
N SER A 148 6.36 6.34 1.06
CA SER A 148 6.47 7.02 2.34
C SER A 148 5.22 6.77 3.17
N VAL A 149 5.42 6.43 4.45
CA VAL A 149 4.33 6.29 5.42
C VAL A 149 4.51 7.33 6.52
N THR A 150 3.54 8.21 6.67
CA THR A 150 3.54 9.23 7.73
C THR A 150 2.40 8.95 8.70
N SER A 151 2.72 8.87 9.99
CA SER A 151 1.71 8.71 11.05
C SER A 151 1.63 9.97 11.90
N LYS A 152 0.45 10.57 11.96
CA LYS A 152 0.13 11.66 12.88
C LYS A 152 -0.73 11.10 14.00
N LEU A 153 -0.31 11.35 15.24
CA LEU A 153 -1.02 10.93 16.43
C LEU A 153 -1.53 12.17 17.15
N PHE A 154 -2.80 12.15 17.53
CA PHE A 154 -3.43 13.24 18.25
C PHE A 154 -4.00 12.71 19.57
N ASN A 155 -3.55 13.30 20.66
CA ASN A 155 -4.13 13.07 21.99
C ASN A 155 -5.22 14.09 22.26
N GLY A 156 -6.46 13.65 22.21
CA GLY A 156 -7.65 14.47 22.50
C GLY A 156 -7.99 14.59 23.98
N THR A 157 -7.15 14.03 24.87
CA THR A 157 -7.39 14.08 26.33
C THR A 157 -6.48 15.10 27.00
N SER A 158 -6.81 15.49 28.23
CA SER A 158 -5.95 16.33 29.09
C SER A 158 -4.80 15.56 29.73
N GLU A 159 -4.85 14.22 29.68
CA GLU A 159 -3.84 13.38 30.31
C GLU A 159 -2.67 13.07 29.37
N LYS A 160 -1.48 12.96 29.95
CA LYS A 160 -0.30 12.55 29.20
C LYS A 160 -0.40 11.08 28.82
N ILE A 161 -0.40 10.80 27.53
CA ILE A 161 -0.27 9.42 27.01
C ILE A 161 1.21 9.15 26.79
N SER A 162 1.73 8.12 27.43
CA SER A 162 3.12 7.67 27.28
C SER A 162 3.14 6.21 26.82
N GLY A 163 4.12 5.85 26.03
CA GLY A 163 4.33 4.50 25.56
C GLY A 163 5.06 4.46 24.21
N PRO A 164 5.62 3.33 23.81
CA PRO A 164 6.27 3.20 22.52
C PRO A 164 5.24 3.22 21.39
N ILE A 165 5.57 3.94 20.32
CA ILE A 165 4.87 3.87 19.05
C ILE A 165 5.65 2.88 18.19
N ASN A 166 5.08 1.72 17.94
CA ASN A 166 5.71 0.67 17.17
C ASN A 166 4.88 0.35 15.94
N ASP A 167 5.53 0.20 14.80
CA ASP A 167 4.94 -0.39 13.62
C ASP A 167 4.90 -1.91 13.76
N SER A 168 4.01 -2.53 13.04
CA SER A 168 3.89 -3.98 12.95
C SER A 168 3.86 -4.39 11.49
N TRP A 169 4.67 -5.36 11.15
CA TRP A 169 4.67 -5.94 9.81
C TRP A 169 4.88 -7.44 9.87
N THR A 170 4.26 -8.13 8.94
CA THR A 170 4.36 -9.58 8.79
C THR A 170 4.69 -9.88 7.33
N ARG A 171 5.63 -10.77 7.13
CA ARG A 171 5.94 -11.33 5.83
C ARG A 171 5.68 -12.82 5.86
N PHE A 172 5.39 -13.42 4.72
CA PHE A 172 5.38 -14.86 4.58
C PHE A 172 6.78 -15.39 4.87
N ARG A 173 6.88 -16.24 5.89
CA ARG A 173 8.07 -17.07 6.08
C ARG A 173 7.79 -18.41 5.44
N GLU A 174 8.53 -18.76 4.42
CA GLU A 174 8.67 -20.17 4.08
C GLU A 174 9.24 -20.90 5.29
N SER A 175 8.38 -21.34 6.18
CA SER A 175 8.76 -22.40 7.11
C SER A 175 8.83 -23.66 6.25
N GLY A 176 10.04 -24.07 5.87
CA GLY A 176 10.28 -25.26 5.08
C GLY A 176 9.87 -26.53 5.79
N LYS A 177 8.57 -26.73 5.93
CA LYS A 177 7.92 -27.97 6.30
C LYS A 177 6.51 -27.95 5.75
N PHE A 178 6.39 -28.11 4.45
CA PHE A 178 5.26 -28.84 3.93
C PHE A 178 5.68 -30.32 3.99
N GLY A 179 5.27 -31.00 5.05
CA GLY A 179 5.29 -32.44 5.14
C GLY A 179 4.01 -33.00 4.57
#